data_cc5ea901c32712f8f8362190c5cad689
#
_entry.id   cc5ea901c32712f8f8362190c5cad689
#
_cell.length_a   1.000
_cell.length_b   1.000
_cell.length_c   1.000
_cell.angle_alpha   90.00
_cell.angle_beta   90.00
_cell.angle_gamma   90.00
#
_symmetry.space_group_name_H-M   'P 1'
#
loop_
_entity.id
_entity.type
_entity.pdbx_description
1 polymer ?
#
loop_
_entity_poly.entity_id
_entity_poly.type
_entity_poly.pdbx_seq_one_letter_code
_entity_poly.pdbx_strand_id
1 'polypeptide(L)'
;MTYPETAPTSDAELLHIARSVLAEEGYSIESLTSGIDLVLAENPYFVVAVAAVNTIQELLLIGGIAEASLAERLNVSTIGPKKWDAYLVLLTQERSPEDDATTRDLYAINYDTARLRRIAHTGVDATPEAVAHALAPFVAPMEASSTEILQDPFAAFVDALATRGVPREFANRAASAFEQGASLDDVL
;
A
#
# COMPACT_ATOMS: atom_id res chain seq x y z
N MET A 1 -10.73 -25.55 35.72
CA MET A 1 -9.53 -24.72 35.55
C MET A 1 -9.75 -23.95 34.25
N THR A 2 -10.10 -22.69 34.35
CA THR A 2 -10.28 -21.80 33.17
C THR A 2 -8.91 -21.21 32.90
N TYR A 3 -8.34 -21.51 31.75
CA TYR A 3 -7.11 -20.84 31.29
C TYR A 3 -7.45 -19.38 31.05
N PRO A 4 -6.63 -18.43 31.52
CA PRO A 4 -6.83 -17.04 31.16
C PRO A 4 -6.68 -16.93 29.64
N GLU A 5 -7.70 -16.41 28.98
CA GLU A 5 -7.65 -16.00 27.58
C GLU A 5 -6.59 -14.91 27.50
N THR A 6 -5.44 -15.25 26.91
CA THR A 6 -4.36 -14.29 26.72
C THR A 6 -4.87 -13.24 25.75
N ALA A 7 -4.85 -11.98 26.14
CA ALA A 7 -5.18 -10.89 25.24
C ALA A 7 -4.33 -11.04 23.94
N PRO A 8 -4.92 -10.83 22.77
CA PRO A 8 -4.18 -10.94 21.53
C PRO A 8 -2.95 -10.03 21.57
N THR A 9 -1.82 -10.54 21.10
CA THR A 9 -0.62 -9.73 20.93
C THR A 9 -0.88 -8.67 19.85
N SER A 10 -0.23 -7.54 19.95
CA SER A 10 -0.42 -6.39 19.05
C SER A 10 -0.31 -6.74 17.56
N ASP A 11 0.59 -7.64 17.21
CA ASP A 11 0.79 -8.18 15.86
C ASP A 11 -0.40 -9.04 15.39
N ALA A 12 -0.93 -9.90 16.25
CA ALA A 12 -2.10 -10.74 15.94
C ALA A 12 -3.35 -9.89 15.68
N GLU A 13 -3.50 -8.77 16.41
CA GLU A 13 -4.60 -7.82 16.21
C GLU A 13 -4.50 -7.12 14.86
N LEU A 14 -3.31 -6.61 14.48
CA LEU A 14 -3.07 -6.02 13.16
C LEU A 14 -3.38 -7.00 12.03
N LEU A 15 -2.94 -8.27 12.14
CA LEU A 15 -3.23 -9.30 11.15
C LEU A 15 -4.72 -9.63 11.06
N HIS A 16 -5.41 -9.65 12.20
CA HIS A 16 -6.85 -9.88 12.21
C HIS A 16 -7.60 -8.76 11.48
N ILE A 17 -7.25 -7.50 11.75
CA ILE A 17 -7.84 -6.35 11.10
C ILE A 17 -7.52 -6.36 9.59
N ALA A 18 -6.26 -6.61 9.21
CA ALA A 18 -5.86 -6.68 7.80
C ALA A 18 -6.65 -7.76 7.03
N ARG A 19 -6.88 -8.91 7.66
CA ARG A 19 -7.73 -9.97 7.12
C ARG A 19 -9.15 -9.47 6.87
N SER A 20 -9.75 -8.78 7.83
CA SER A 20 -11.13 -8.28 7.72
C SER A 20 -11.23 -7.23 6.61
N VAL A 21 -10.33 -6.26 6.58
CA VAL A 21 -10.28 -5.21 5.56
C VAL A 21 -10.17 -5.81 4.15
N LEU A 22 -9.23 -6.75 3.93
CA LEU A 22 -9.06 -7.36 2.61
C LEU A 22 -10.25 -8.28 2.23
N ALA A 23 -10.87 -8.96 3.20
CA ALA A 23 -12.06 -9.77 2.93
C ALA A 23 -13.26 -8.91 2.52
N GLU A 24 -13.46 -7.75 3.14
CA GLU A 24 -14.50 -6.78 2.79
C GLU A 24 -14.33 -6.24 1.36
N GLU A 25 -13.08 -6.12 0.91
CA GLU A 25 -12.72 -5.74 -0.47
C GLU A 25 -12.83 -6.90 -1.49
N GLY A 26 -13.35 -8.04 -1.08
CA GLY A 26 -13.60 -9.18 -1.96
C GLY A 26 -12.40 -10.06 -2.25
N TYR A 27 -11.33 -9.97 -1.46
CA TYR A 27 -10.20 -10.88 -1.56
C TYR A 27 -10.54 -12.26 -0.98
N SER A 28 -10.08 -13.31 -1.63
CA SER A 28 -10.01 -14.66 -1.05
C SER A 28 -8.85 -14.72 -0.06
N ILE A 29 -9.12 -15.12 1.18
CA ILE A 29 -8.15 -15.06 2.27
C ILE A 29 -7.67 -16.46 2.66
N GLU A 30 -6.36 -16.63 2.75
CA GLU A 30 -5.68 -17.82 3.27
C GLU A 30 -4.73 -17.41 4.41
N SER A 31 -4.56 -18.26 5.40
CA SER A 31 -3.51 -18.09 6.42
C SER A 31 -2.34 -19.01 6.11
N LEU A 32 -1.15 -18.46 6.05
CA LEU A 32 0.08 -19.22 5.91
C LEU A 32 0.85 -19.16 7.23
N THR A 33 1.22 -20.32 7.76
CA THR A 33 2.06 -20.44 8.95
C THR A 33 3.32 -21.19 8.56
N SER A 34 4.35 -20.44 8.20
CA SER A 34 5.65 -20.99 7.79
C SER A 34 6.77 -20.23 8.50
N GLY A 35 6.88 -20.46 9.82
CA GLY A 35 7.82 -19.73 10.69
C GLY A 35 7.37 -18.33 11.11
N ILE A 36 6.43 -17.73 10.40
CA ILE A 36 5.71 -16.50 10.74
C ILE A 36 4.25 -16.63 10.30
N ASP A 37 3.37 -15.90 10.95
CA ASP A 37 1.98 -15.83 10.56
C ASP A 37 1.80 -14.78 9.44
N LEU A 38 1.24 -15.23 8.32
CA LEU A 38 0.92 -14.40 7.16
C LEU A 38 -0.55 -14.51 6.83
N VAL A 39 -1.15 -13.38 6.50
CA VAL A 39 -2.43 -13.32 5.80
C VAL A 39 -2.15 -13.20 4.31
N LEU A 40 -2.50 -14.22 3.53
CA LEU A 40 -2.45 -14.17 2.08
C LEU A 40 -3.84 -13.81 1.54
N ALA A 41 -3.91 -12.78 0.74
CA ALA A 41 -5.13 -12.30 0.11
C ALA A 41 -4.96 -12.28 -1.42
N GLU A 42 -5.94 -12.84 -2.13
CA GLU A 42 -5.90 -12.93 -3.59
C GLU A 42 -7.22 -12.44 -4.18
N ASN A 43 -7.13 -11.59 -5.20
CA ASN A 43 -8.25 -11.20 -6.05
C ASN A 43 -7.86 -11.37 -7.55
N PRO A 44 -8.72 -11.02 -8.55
CA PRO A 44 -8.36 -11.13 -9.96
C PRO A 44 -7.10 -10.36 -10.38
N TYR A 45 -6.67 -9.36 -9.62
CA TYR A 45 -5.59 -8.44 -10.00
C TYR A 45 -4.32 -8.60 -9.18
N PHE A 46 -4.43 -8.84 -7.86
CA PHE A 46 -3.33 -8.80 -6.92
C PHE A 46 -3.23 -10.08 -6.08
N VAL A 47 -2.00 -10.37 -5.66
CA VAL A 47 -1.70 -11.26 -4.55
C VAL A 47 -1.00 -10.42 -3.49
N VAL A 48 -1.59 -10.33 -2.30
CA VAL A 48 -1.08 -9.53 -1.18
C VAL A 48 -0.84 -10.44 0.01
N ALA A 49 0.39 -10.51 0.46
CA ALA A 49 0.72 -11.13 1.74
C ALA A 49 0.94 -10.04 2.79
N VAL A 50 0.31 -10.17 3.94
CA VAL A 50 0.48 -9.25 5.07
C VAL A 50 1.11 -9.97 6.22
N ALA A 51 2.20 -9.43 6.77
CA ALA A 51 2.80 -9.82 8.03
C ALA A 51 2.75 -8.65 9.02
N ALA A 52 2.55 -8.95 10.29
CA ALA A 52 2.64 -7.96 11.35
C ALA A 52 3.61 -8.43 12.43
N VAL A 53 4.29 -7.47 13.05
CA VAL A 53 5.24 -7.69 14.14
C VAL A 53 5.18 -6.57 15.15
N ASN A 54 5.74 -6.80 16.34
CA ASN A 54 5.68 -5.83 17.42
C ASN A 54 6.71 -4.69 17.25
N THR A 55 7.86 -4.98 16.65
CA THR A 55 8.97 -4.02 16.56
C THR A 55 9.49 -3.85 15.14
N ILE A 56 10.09 -2.68 14.88
CA ILE A 56 10.76 -2.39 13.60
C ILE A 56 11.95 -3.33 13.39
N GLN A 57 12.66 -3.69 14.45
CA GLN A 57 13.77 -4.62 14.35
C GLN A 57 13.29 -6.00 13.88
N GLU A 58 12.19 -6.49 14.42
CA GLU A 58 11.55 -7.72 13.93
C GLU A 58 11.10 -7.56 12.48
N LEU A 59 10.50 -6.42 12.09
CA LEU A 59 10.06 -6.14 10.74
C LEU A 59 11.21 -6.24 9.74
N LEU A 60 12.38 -5.69 10.06
CA LEU A 60 13.58 -5.78 9.24
C LEU A 60 14.08 -7.23 9.10
N LEU A 61 13.96 -8.03 10.16
CA LEU A 61 14.41 -9.43 10.18
C LEU A 61 13.47 -10.36 9.43
N ILE A 62 12.14 -10.21 9.62
CA ILE A 62 11.17 -11.16 9.04
C ILE A 62 10.95 -10.95 7.55
N GLY A 63 11.29 -9.81 7.00
CA GLY A 63 11.04 -9.49 5.58
C GLY A 63 11.55 -10.58 4.64
N GLY A 64 12.74 -11.13 4.87
CA GLY A 64 13.30 -12.21 4.07
C GLY A 64 12.59 -13.55 4.24
N ILE A 65 12.11 -13.86 5.45
CA ILE A 65 11.37 -15.12 5.74
C ILE A 65 9.99 -15.05 5.09
N ALA A 66 9.29 -13.93 5.25
CA ALA A 66 7.98 -13.67 4.65
C ALA A 66 8.05 -13.72 3.11
N GLU A 67 9.09 -13.12 2.54
CA GLU A 67 9.35 -13.17 1.10
C GLU A 67 9.56 -14.60 0.61
N ALA A 68 10.36 -15.40 1.30
CA ALA A 68 10.60 -16.80 0.94
C ALA A 68 9.32 -17.63 1.00
N SER A 69 8.51 -17.47 2.05
CA SER A 69 7.22 -18.17 2.22
C SER A 69 6.23 -17.78 1.12
N LEU A 70 6.14 -16.51 0.77
CA LEU A 70 5.29 -16.05 -0.32
C LEU A 70 5.80 -16.57 -1.67
N ALA A 71 7.10 -16.52 -1.93
CA ALA A 71 7.70 -17.02 -3.17
C ALA A 71 7.45 -18.53 -3.34
N GLU A 72 7.58 -19.32 -2.28
CA GLU A 72 7.24 -20.76 -2.30
C GLU A 72 5.77 -20.97 -2.68
N ARG A 73 4.86 -20.23 -2.06
CA ARG A 73 3.42 -20.32 -2.34
C ARG A 73 3.08 -19.94 -3.79
N LEU A 74 3.73 -18.90 -4.33
CA LEU A 74 3.57 -18.45 -5.71
C LEU A 74 4.08 -19.49 -6.73
N ASN A 75 5.11 -20.25 -6.40
CA ASN A 75 5.67 -21.29 -7.27
C ASN A 75 4.79 -22.56 -7.32
N VAL A 76 4.10 -22.88 -6.24
CA VAL A 76 3.26 -24.10 -6.14
C VAL A 76 1.87 -23.86 -6.74
N SER A 77 1.41 -22.62 -6.77
CA SER A 77 0.04 -22.31 -7.17
C SER A 77 -0.10 -22.05 -8.66
N THR A 78 -1.30 -22.34 -9.17
CA THR A 78 -1.74 -22.02 -10.55
C THR A 78 -2.10 -20.55 -10.71
N ILE A 79 -1.45 -19.65 -9.97
CA ILE A 79 -1.74 -18.19 -9.93
C ILE A 79 -1.56 -17.52 -11.32
N GLY A 80 -0.82 -18.15 -12.23
CA GLY A 80 -0.66 -17.63 -13.59
C GLY A 80 0.11 -16.31 -13.64
N PRO A 81 -0.31 -15.35 -14.51
CA PRO A 81 0.40 -14.08 -14.66
C PRO A 81 0.43 -13.19 -13.42
N LYS A 82 -0.52 -13.33 -12.51
CA LYS A 82 -0.63 -12.53 -11.27
C LYS A 82 0.58 -12.64 -10.33
N LYS A 83 1.42 -13.66 -10.49
CA LYS A 83 2.66 -13.78 -9.70
C LYS A 83 3.58 -12.56 -9.85
N TRP A 84 3.42 -11.77 -10.92
CA TRP A 84 4.18 -10.54 -11.16
C TRP A 84 3.58 -9.32 -10.44
N ASP A 85 2.32 -9.45 -9.95
CA ASP A 85 1.62 -8.43 -9.17
C ASP A 85 1.42 -8.91 -7.72
N ALA A 86 2.46 -9.55 -7.18
CA ALA A 86 2.51 -10.00 -5.81
C ALA A 86 3.23 -8.97 -4.92
N TYR A 87 2.64 -8.71 -3.76
CA TYR A 87 3.11 -7.74 -2.78
C TYR A 87 3.25 -8.37 -1.41
N LEU A 88 4.27 -7.95 -0.68
CA LEU A 88 4.45 -8.25 0.74
C LEU A 88 4.34 -6.96 1.53
N VAL A 89 3.31 -6.86 2.36
CA VAL A 89 3.09 -5.73 3.27
C VAL A 89 3.52 -6.13 4.68
N LEU A 90 4.39 -5.33 5.27
CA LEU A 90 4.93 -5.52 6.62
C LEU A 90 4.40 -4.40 7.51
N LEU A 91 3.74 -4.76 8.62
CA LEU A 91 3.09 -3.82 9.52
C LEU A 91 3.71 -3.88 10.93
N THR A 92 3.87 -2.73 11.56
CA THR A 92 4.16 -2.63 13.00
C THR A 92 3.51 -1.40 13.62
N GLN A 93 3.10 -1.51 14.88
CA GLN A 93 2.62 -0.37 15.66
C GLN A 93 3.78 0.51 16.14
N GLU A 94 5.00 -0.01 16.20
CA GLU A 94 6.14 0.78 16.59
C GLU A 94 6.37 1.91 15.58
N ARG A 95 6.51 3.13 16.11
CA ARG A 95 6.82 4.30 15.28
C ARG A 95 8.30 4.34 14.94
N SER A 96 8.61 4.65 13.69
CA SER A 96 10.00 4.81 13.27
C SER A 96 10.68 5.89 14.10
N PRO A 97 11.84 5.60 14.72
CA PRO A 97 12.65 6.62 15.34
C PRO A 97 13.16 7.60 14.27
N GLU A 98 13.41 8.84 14.67
CA GLU A 98 13.98 9.87 13.80
C GLU A 98 15.52 9.66 13.66
N ASP A 99 15.95 8.45 13.31
CA ASP A 99 17.35 8.15 13.05
C ASP A 99 17.58 7.76 11.58
N ASP A 100 18.73 8.17 11.05
CA ASP A 100 19.08 7.97 9.65
C ASP A 100 19.31 6.49 9.28
N ALA A 101 19.70 5.64 10.23
CA ALA A 101 20.01 4.24 9.97
C ALA A 101 18.72 3.45 9.75
N THR A 102 17.78 3.52 10.71
CA THR A 102 16.47 2.85 10.61
C THR A 102 15.68 3.34 9.41
N THR A 103 15.69 4.66 9.16
CA THR A 103 15.03 5.25 7.99
C THR A 103 15.59 4.70 6.70
N ARG A 104 16.92 4.56 6.59
CA ARG A 104 17.57 3.98 5.41
C ARG A 104 17.20 2.52 5.19
N ASP A 105 17.15 1.72 6.27
CA ASP A 105 16.83 0.30 6.19
C ASP A 105 15.37 0.09 5.79
N LEU A 106 14.43 0.87 6.32
CA LEU A 106 13.02 0.86 5.90
C LEU A 106 12.86 1.31 4.43
N TYR A 107 13.61 2.34 4.04
CA TYR A 107 13.64 2.78 2.65
C TYR A 107 14.15 1.66 1.72
N ALA A 108 15.20 0.95 2.10
CA ALA A 108 15.73 -0.16 1.33
C ALA A 108 14.69 -1.27 1.12
N ILE A 109 13.84 -1.57 2.12
CA ILE A 109 12.73 -2.52 1.97
C ILE A 109 11.76 -2.05 0.90
N ASN A 110 11.30 -0.80 0.97
CA ASN A 110 10.25 -0.25 0.10
C ASN A 110 10.71 -0.10 -1.36
N TYR A 111 12.00 0.05 -1.60
CA TYR A 111 12.55 0.26 -2.95
C TYR A 111 13.26 -0.96 -3.54
N ASP A 112 13.43 -2.03 -2.79
CA ASP A 112 13.93 -3.29 -3.33
C ASP A 112 12.81 -4.04 -4.06
N THR A 113 12.90 -4.05 -5.38
CA THR A 113 11.95 -4.74 -6.26
C THR A 113 12.56 -5.96 -6.95
N ALA A 114 13.70 -6.46 -6.45
CA ALA A 114 14.47 -7.52 -7.12
C ALA A 114 13.69 -8.85 -7.26
N ARG A 115 12.80 -9.15 -6.31
CA ARG A 115 12.02 -10.40 -6.30
C ARG A 115 10.53 -10.16 -6.14
N LEU A 116 10.16 -9.44 -5.08
CA LEU A 116 8.78 -9.07 -4.74
C LEU A 116 8.73 -7.60 -4.39
N ARG A 117 7.60 -6.97 -4.66
CA ARG A 117 7.36 -5.61 -4.19
C ARG A 117 7.04 -5.66 -2.70
N ARG A 118 7.85 -5.00 -1.89
CA ARG A 118 7.69 -4.94 -0.44
C ARG A 118 7.24 -3.54 -0.03
N ILE A 119 6.37 -3.48 0.94
CA ILE A 119 5.87 -2.22 1.52
C ILE A 119 5.92 -2.37 3.04
N ALA A 120 6.69 -1.52 3.71
CA ALA A 120 6.80 -1.50 5.16
C ALA A 120 6.12 -0.25 5.72
N HIS A 121 5.20 -0.46 6.66
CA HIS A 121 4.52 0.59 7.39
C HIS A 121 4.81 0.47 8.88
N THR A 122 5.23 1.58 9.48
CA THR A 122 5.50 1.73 10.91
C THR A 122 4.48 2.67 11.55
N GLY A 123 4.23 2.53 12.84
CA GLY A 123 3.28 3.38 13.56
C GLY A 123 1.82 3.15 13.14
N VAL A 124 1.49 1.95 12.68
CA VAL A 124 0.13 1.60 12.27
C VAL A 124 -0.70 1.27 13.50
N ASP A 125 -1.66 2.12 13.83
CA ASP A 125 -2.58 1.85 14.93
C ASP A 125 -3.47 0.63 14.60
N ALA A 126 -3.82 -0.18 15.62
CA ALA A 126 -4.68 -1.35 15.43
C ALA A 126 -6.16 -0.94 15.30
N THR A 127 -6.46 -0.17 14.25
CA THR A 127 -7.82 0.23 13.88
C THR A 127 -8.08 -0.11 12.40
N PRO A 128 -9.32 -0.42 12.01
CA PRO A 128 -9.66 -0.69 10.62
C PRO A 128 -9.23 0.43 9.66
N GLU A 129 -9.39 1.68 10.07
CA GLU A 129 -9.06 2.86 9.27
C GLU A 129 -7.55 2.97 9.02
N ALA A 130 -6.73 2.78 10.08
CA ALA A 130 -5.28 2.87 9.97
C ALA A 130 -4.72 1.72 9.12
N VAL A 131 -5.24 0.50 9.30
CA VAL A 131 -4.84 -0.66 8.51
C VAL A 131 -5.32 -0.53 7.05
N ALA A 132 -6.54 -0.06 6.80
CA ALA A 132 -7.01 0.22 5.45
C ALA A 132 -6.15 1.29 4.76
N HIS A 133 -5.71 2.32 5.49
CA HIS A 133 -4.78 3.32 4.97
C HIS A 133 -3.42 2.70 4.60
N ALA A 134 -2.88 1.82 5.43
CA ALA A 134 -1.64 1.11 5.14
C ALA A 134 -1.79 0.16 3.93
N LEU A 135 -3.00 -0.35 3.69
CA LEU A 135 -3.35 -1.21 2.56
C LEU A 135 -3.96 -0.45 1.37
N ALA A 136 -3.92 0.90 1.38
CA ALA A 136 -4.56 1.75 0.37
C ALA A 136 -4.28 1.37 -1.10
N PRO A 137 -3.10 0.82 -1.51
CA PRO A 137 -2.90 0.37 -2.88
C PRO A 137 -3.78 -0.82 -3.30
N PHE A 138 -4.38 -1.54 -2.35
CA PHE A 138 -5.09 -2.81 -2.55
C PHE A 138 -6.58 -2.73 -2.19
N VAL A 139 -6.99 -1.68 -1.52
CA VAL A 139 -8.38 -1.45 -1.09
C VAL A 139 -8.99 -0.33 -1.92
N ALA A 140 -10.30 -0.39 -2.13
CA ALA A 140 -11.00 0.72 -2.77
C ALA A 140 -10.79 1.99 -1.92
N PRO A 141 -10.61 3.16 -2.55
CA PRO A 141 -10.56 4.41 -1.79
C PRO A 141 -11.83 4.47 -0.92
N MET A 142 -11.65 4.55 0.39
CA MET A 142 -12.77 4.90 1.27
C MET A 142 -13.39 6.15 0.66
N GLU A 143 -14.68 6.04 0.27
CA GLU A 143 -15.37 7.19 -0.31
C GLU A 143 -15.14 8.37 0.63
N ALA A 144 -14.34 9.31 0.15
CA ALA A 144 -14.22 10.57 0.84
C ALA A 144 -15.65 11.10 0.93
N SER A 145 -16.18 11.27 2.14
CA SER A 145 -17.54 11.74 2.42
C SER A 145 -17.78 13.18 1.94
N SER A 146 -16.84 13.74 1.21
CA SER A 146 -16.96 14.94 0.44
C SER A 146 -17.08 14.56 -1.03
N THR A 147 -18.15 15.00 -1.63
CA THR A 147 -18.27 15.21 -3.06
C THR A 147 -17.25 16.28 -3.49
N GLU A 148 -15.97 16.08 -3.22
CA GLU A 148 -14.94 16.68 -4.02
C GLU A 148 -15.08 16.00 -5.37
N ILE A 149 -15.96 16.60 -6.18
CA ILE A 149 -15.93 16.44 -7.63
C ILE A 149 -14.45 16.51 -7.95
N LEU A 150 -13.87 15.39 -8.43
CA LEU A 150 -12.52 15.38 -8.96
C LEU A 150 -12.47 16.56 -9.92
N GLN A 151 -11.85 17.65 -9.48
CA GLN A 151 -11.70 18.82 -10.33
C GLN A 151 -10.99 18.32 -11.56
N ASP A 152 -11.56 18.62 -12.71
CA ASP A 152 -10.92 18.33 -13.97
C ASP A 152 -9.44 18.74 -13.87
N PRO A 153 -8.48 17.81 -14.03
CA PRO A 153 -7.07 18.11 -13.86
C PRO A 153 -6.61 19.28 -14.72
N PHE A 154 -7.25 19.49 -15.88
CA PHE A 154 -6.97 20.60 -16.75
C PHE A 154 -7.53 21.92 -16.21
N ALA A 155 -8.71 21.91 -15.61
CA ALA A 155 -9.25 23.09 -14.92
C ALA A 155 -8.37 23.50 -13.74
N ALA A 156 -7.92 22.53 -12.92
CA ALA A 156 -6.99 22.78 -11.82
C ALA A 156 -5.63 23.30 -12.31
N PHE A 157 -5.12 22.80 -13.42
CA PHE A 157 -3.89 23.28 -14.05
C PHE A 157 -4.03 24.74 -14.54
N VAL A 158 -5.13 25.05 -15.23
CA VAL A 158 -5.43 26.44 -15.68
C VAL A 158 -5.51 27.40 -14.50
N ASP A 159 -6.17 27.01 -13.40
CA ASP A 159 -6.27 27.84 -12.20
C ASP A 159 -4.91 28.02 -11.51
N ALA A 160 -4.08 26.99 -11.46
CA ALA A 160 -2.72 27.08 -10.93
C ALA A 160 -1.83 28.04 -11.75
N LEU A 161 -1.94 28.02 -13.07
CA LEU A 161 -1.23 28.96 -13.95
C LEU A 161 -1.74 30.40 -13.78
N ALA A 162 -3.05 30.58 -13.69
CA ALA A 162 -3.66 31.88 -13.47
C ALA A 162 -3.21 32.51 -12.14
N THR A 163 -3.09 31.70 -11.08
CA THR A 163 -2.59 32.14 -9.77
C THR A 163 -1.12 32.60 -9.83
N ARG A 164 -0.35 32.06 -10.77
CA ARG A 164 1.04 32.47 -11.03
C ARG A 164 1.19 33.62 -12.00
N GLY A 165 0.09 34.25 -12.39
CA GLY A 165 0.08 35.44 -13.23
C GLY A 165 0.03 35.16 -14.74
N VAL A 166 -0.16 33.90 -15.15
CA VAL A 166 -0.37 33.57 -16.56
C VAL A 166 -1.81 33.98 -16.95
N PRO A 167 -2.01 34.77 -18.02
CA PRO A 167 -3.36 35.09 -18.47
C PRO A 167 -4.17 33.84 -18.76
N ARG A 168 -5.39 33.76 -18.25
CA ARG A 168 -6.26 32.58 -18.33
C ARG A 168 -6.49 32.07 -19.74
N GLU A 169 -6.51 33.00 -20.71
CA GLU A 169 -6.62 32.67 -22.13
C GLU A 169 -5.43 31.82 -22.63
N PHE A 170 -4.21 32.16 -22.21
CA PHE A 170 -3.01 31.41 -22.56
C PHE A 170 -2.99 30.03 -21.84
N ALA A 171 -3.39 30.01 -20.57
CA ALA A 171 -3.48 28.77 -19.80
C ALA A 171 -4.48 27.79 -20.43
N ASN A 172 -5.64 28.25 -20.88
CA ASN A 172 -6.63 27.43 -21.57
C ASN A 172 -6.11 26.91 -22.92
N ARG A 173 -5.43 27.74 -23.72
CA ARG A 173 -4.86 27.32 -24.98
C ARG A 173 -3.78 26.26 -24.78
N ALA A 174 -2.92 26.44 -23.79
CA ALA A 174 -1.89 25.47 -23.43
C ALA A 174 -2.50 24.13 -22.98
N ALA A 175 -3.54 24.14 -22.15
CA ALA A 175 -4.26 22.95 -21.73
C ALA A 175 -4.88 22.21 -22.94
N SER A 176 -5.57 22.95 -23.82
CA SER A 176 -6.17 22.36 -25.04
C SER A 176 -5.13 21.80 -26.01
N ALA A 177 -3.98 22.47 -26.18
CA ALA A 177 -2.90 21.96 -27.00
C ALA A 177 -2.34 20.64 -26.45
N PHE A 178 -2.16 20.56 -25.14
CA PHE A 178 -1.70 19.35 -24.45
C PHE A 178 -2.70 18.19 -24.63
N GLU A 179 -4.00 18.43 -24.45
CA GLU A 179 -5.06 17.45 -24.67
C GLU A 179 -5.05 16.89 -26.10
N GLN A 180 -4.75 17.74 -27.07
CA GLN A 180 -4.72 17.38 -28.49
C GLN A 180 -3.36 16.80 -28.95
N GLY A 181 -2.36 16.73 -28.07
CA GLY A 181 -0.99 16.34 -28.41
C GLY A 181 -0.29 17.30 -29.37
N ALA A 182 -0.74 18.58 -29.40
CA ALA A 182 -0.14 19.62 -30.22
C ALA A 182 1.08 20.23 -29.53
N SER A 183 2.00 20.82 -30.34
CA SER A 183 3.15 21.54 -29.80
C SER A 183 2.71 22.83 -29.12
N LEU A 184 3.30 23.14 -27.96
CA LEU A 184 3.09 24.40 -27.28
C LEU A 184 3.67 25.60 -28.05
N ASP A 185 4.66 25.37 -28.93
CA ASP A 185 5.26 26.42 -29.76
C ASP A 185 4.26 26.98 -30.80
N ASP A 186 3.23 26.20 -31.15
CA ASP A 186 2.18 26.63 -32.08
C ASP A 186 1.06 27.46 -31.40
N VAL A 187 1.12 27.58 -30.05
CA VAL A 187 0.06 28.17 -29.23
C VAL A 187 0.49 29.48 -28.55
N LEU A 188 1.79 29.72 -28.46
CA LEU A 188 2.42 30.90 -27.90
C LEU A 188 2.67 31.95 -28.98
#